data_187f92146ed321058a1905eab1c46dfc
#
_entry.id   187f92146ed321058a1905eab1c46dfc
#
_cell.length_a   1.000
_cell.length_b   1.000
_cell.length_c   1.000
_cell.angle_alpha   90.00
_cell.angle_beta   90.00
_cell.angle_gamma   90.00
#
_symmetry.space_group_name_H-M   'P 1'
#
loop_
_entity.id
_entity.type
_entity.pdbx_description
1 polymer ?
#
loop_
_entity_poly.entity_id
_entity_poly.type
_entity_poly.pdbx_seq_one_letter_code
_entity_poly.pdbx_strand_id
1 'polypeptide(L)'
;YTASNTLSLHDALPIYAILRVTYIGYIPQEIKVENKRELKIILQEDTETLDEVVVVGYGVQKKSDVTGAMIRVNSDELNSRPAANAFEAMQGKAAGVDIVSNERPGEIGTINVRGVRSLSASNTPLYVVDGIPLMSTSGIETLNPQDIESIDVLKDASATAIYGSRGANGVILVTTKQGKAGKMSLNYSGTMTIENLQDYSEMMNSAEYIEWRRWAYYYKEPNKYPRGDEPDKDSDYLIFNGAKDPYAWMNIEKGWAGGSWNASAVPTTDWADMVTQTGVTHEHTLSASGGTDKVQGYASIGYLDNEGTVKGQSYTRYTAKVSLNLDPTKWFKMGLNVNGTLSEQQYGSSA
;
A
#
# COMPACT_ATOMS: atom_id res chain seq x y z
N TYR A 1 -13.05 38.48 -9.40
CA TYR A 1 -14.49 38.16 -9.27
C TYR A 1 -14.92 38.52 -7.86
N THR A 2 -15.61 39.62 -7.69
CA THR A 2 -16.25 40.01 -6.44
C THR A 2 -17.62 39.35 -6.39
N ALA A 3 -17.77 38.24 -5.63
CA ALA A 3 -19.07 37.69 -5.33
C ALA A 3 -19.75 38.54 -4.24
N SER A 4 -20.72 39.42 -4.60
CA SER A 4 -21.57 40.10 -3.65
C SER A 4 -22.82 39.27 -3.40
N ASN A 5 -22.86 38.52 -2.31
CA ASN A 5 -24.08 37.91 -1.82
C ASN A 5 -24.72 38.85 -0.80
N THR A 6 -25.91 39.34 -1.10
CA THR A 6 -26.74 40.15 -0.18
C THR A 6 -27.58 39.15 0.62
N LEU A 7 -27.28 38.96 1.91
CA LEU A 7 -28.12 38.25 2.85
C LEU A 7 -29.20 39.24 3.38
N SER A 8 -30.44 38.98 3.02
CA SER A 8 -31.60 39.72 3.61
C SER A 8 -31.97 39.01 4.92
N LEU A 9 -31.76 39.72 6.02
CA LEU A 9 -32.16 39.26 7.36
C LEU A 9 -33.61 39.70 7.63
N HIS A 10 -34.58 38.90 7.21
CA HIS A 10 -35.95 39.02 7.63
C HIS A 10 -36.17 38.26 8.94
N ASP A 11 -36.44 39.04 9.99
CA ASP A 11 -36.89 38.66 11.33
C ASP A 11 -35.88 38.00 12.30
N ALA A 12 -35.62 38.82 13.35
CA ALA A 12 -35.28 38.39 14.71
C ALA A 12 -33.86 37.83 14.98
N LEU A 13 -32.79 38.47 14.50
CA LEU A 13 -31.52 38.37 15.23
C LEU A 13 -31.45 39.44 16.33
N PRO A 14 -31.03 39.11 17.57
CA PRO A 14 -30.82 40.11 18.62
C PRO A 14 -29.81 41.16 18.20
N ILE A 15 -30.01 42.41 18.60
CA ILE A 15 -29.15 43.57 18.26
C ILE A 15 -27.66 43.36 18.60
N TYR A 16 -27.36 42.38 19.45
CA TYR A 16 -25.99 41.98 19.86
C TYR A 16 -25.50 40.69 19.24
N ALA A 17 -26.20 40.16 18.21
CA ALA A 17 -25.76 38.94 17.56
C ALA A 17 -24.45 39.16 16.78
N ILE A 18 -23.54 38.20 16.91
CA ILE A 18 -22.30 38.12 16.13
C ILE A 18 -22.54 37.11 15.01
N LEU A 19 -22.46 37.56 13.78
CA LEU A 19 -22.53 36.68 12.59
C LEU A 19 -21.11 36.23 12.26
N ARG A 20 -20.85 34.94 12.33
CA ARG A 20 -19.60 34.33 11.85
C ARG A 20 -19.81 33.82 10.44
N VAL A 21 -19.09 34.39 9.49
CA VAL A 21 -19.14 33.99 8.08
C VAL A 21 -17.87 33.24 7.75
N THR A 22 -18.04 31.99 7.29
CA THR A 22 -16.93 31.12 6.85
C THR A 22 -17.21 30.65 5.42
N TYR A 23 -16.22 30.78 4.56
CA TYR A 23 -16.28 30.29 3.19
C TYR A 23 -14.92 29.65 2.85
N ILE A 24 -14.92 28.54 2.09
CA ILE A 24 -13.70 27.85 1.73
C ILE A 24 -12.79 28.76 0.90
N GLY A 25 -11.53 28.94 1.33
CA GLY A 25 -10.56 29.82 0.68
C GLY A 25 -10.63 31.27 1.10
N TYR A 26 -11.40 31.63 2.16
CA TYR A 26 -11.50 32.99 2.69
C TYR A 26 -11.31 33.01 4.20
N ILE A 27 -10.72 34.12 4.70
CA ILE A 27 -10.51 34.34 6.13
C ILE A 27 -11.86 34.46 6.85
N PRO A 28 -12.14 33.65 7.89
CA PRO A 28 -13.37 33.74 8.66
C PRO A 28 -13.53 35.12 9.26
N GLN A 29 -14.69 35.78 9.06
CA GLN A 29 -14.98 37.09 9.62
C GLN A 29 -16.11 37.00 10.63
N GLU A 30 -15.94 37.70 11.75
CA GLU A 30 -16.98 37.89 12.77
C GLU A 30 -17.49 39.35 12.73
N ILE A 31 -18.76 39.53 12.45
CA ILE A 31 -19.40 40.86 12.24
C ILE A 31 -20.55 41.00 13.23
N LYS A 32 -20.55 42.10 13.96
CA LYS A 32 -21.67 42.46 14.83
C LYS A 32 -22.83 43.02 14.00
N VAL A 33 -24.03 42.48 14.23
CA VAL A 33 -25.21 42.79 13.39
C VAL A 33 -25.73 44.23 13.57
N GLU A 34 -25.59 44.86 14.71
CA GLU A 34 -25.84 46.29 15.01
C GLU A 34 -27.03 46.91 14.27
N ASN A 35 -28.23 46.53 14.46
CA ASN A 35 -29.44 47.15 13.91
C ASN A 35 -29.42 47.50 12.38
N LYS A 36 -28.52 46.87 11.62
CA LYS A 36 -28.42 47.08 10.17
C LYS A 36 -29.33 46.10 9.44
N ARG A 37 -30.17 46.61 8.54
CA ARG A 37 -31.09 45.78 7.73
C ARG A 37 -30.37 45.04 6.60
N GLU A 38 -29.22 45.52 6.18
CA GLU A 38 -28.38 44.88 5.16
C GLU A 38 -26.92 44.91 5.62
N LEU A 39 -26.23 43.78 5.51
CA LEU A 39 -24.80 43.64 5.79
C LEU A 39 -24.10 43.27 4.49
N LYS A 40 -23.24 44.18 4.01
CA LYS A 40 -22.33 43.85 2.90
C LYS A 40 -21.05 43.33 3.48
N ILE A 41 -20.80 42.04 3.27
CA ILE A 41 -19.62 41.35 3.78
C ILE A 41 -18.66 41.12 2.62
N ILE A 42 -17.48 41.71 2.70
CA ILE A 42 -16.41 41.50 1.74
C ILE A 42 -15.46 40.51 2.37
N LEU A 43 -15.49 39.25 1.89
CA LEU A 43 -14.57 38.23 2.33
C LEU A 43 -13.19 38.52 1.73
N GLN A 44 -12.16 38.47 2.57
CA GLN A 44 -10.76 38.52 2.13
C GLN A 44 -10.33 37.11 1.79
N GLU A 45 -9.75 36.94 0.61
CA GLU A 45 -9.15 35.67 0.24
C GLU A 45 -8.09 35.29 1.27
N ASP A 46 -8.16 34.05 1.75
CA ASP A 46 -7.13 33.49 2.59
C ASP A 46 -5.92 33.19 1.69
N THR A 47 -5.07 34.20 1.55
CA THR A 47 -3.79 34.08 0.82
C THR A 47 -2.72 33.39 1.64
N GLU A 48 -3.01 33.03 2.88
CA GLU A 48 -2.25 31.96 3.55
C GLU A 48 -2.64 30.60 2.92
N THR A 49 -2.38 30.45 1.61
CA THR A 49 -2.02 29.16 1.10
C THR A 49 -0.87 28.71 1.98
N LEU A 50 -1.09 27.72 2.81
CA LEU A 50 -0.01 27.00 3.46
C LEU A 50 0.98 26.73 2.34
N ASP A 51 2.09 27.49 2.32
CA ASP A 51 3.17 27.22 1.38
C ASP A 51 3.57 25.76 1.62
N GLU A 52 3.03 24.87 0.78
CA GLU A 52 3.40 23.46 0.85
C GLU A 52 4.91 23.38 0.65
N VAL A 53 5.60 23.14 1.73
CA VAL A 53 7.04 22.98 1.73
C VAL A 53 7.37 21.51 1.47
N VAL A 54 8.31 21.27 0.59
CA VAL A 54 8.83 19.96 0.27
C VAL A 54 10.25 19.88 0.79
N VAL A 55 10.55 18.83 1.52
CA VAL A 55 11.94 18.56 1.93
C VAL A 55 12.67 18.00 0.71
N VAL A 56 13.47 18.80 0.05
CA VAL A 56 14.23 18.43 -1.15
C VAL A 56 15.72 18.43 -0.81
N GLY A 57 16.33 17.28 -0.84
CA GLY A 57 17.75 17.11 -0.53
C GLY A 57 18.10 17.52 0.90
N TYR A 58 18.99 18.47 1.05
CA TYR A 58 19.48 18.94 2.36
C TYR A 58 18.74 20.20 2.86
N GLY A 59 17.58 20.55 2.25
CA GLY A 59 16.82 21.75 2.60
C GLY A 59 15.34 21.62 2.38
N VAL A 60 14.61 22.58 2.92
CA VAL A 60 13.16 22.74 2.72
C VAL A 60 12.96 23.79 1.62
N GLN A 61 12.31 23.40 0.53
CA GLN A 61 11.94 24.31 -0.57
C GLN A 61 10.43 24.43 -0.67
N LYS A 62 9.96 25.57 -1.15
CA LYS A 62 8.54 25.72 -1.48
C LYS A 62 8.23 24.87 -2.70
N LYS A 63 7.06 24.22 -2.71
CA LYS A 63 6.60 23.40 -3.83
C LYS A 63 6.60 24.19 -5.15
N SER A 64 6.30 25.50 -5.08
CA SER A 64 6.35 26.41 -6.23
C SER A 64 7.74 26.56 -6.85
N ASP A 65 8.78 26.34 -6.08
CA ASP A 65 10.18 26.54 -6.49
C ASP A 65 10.79 25.27 -7.12
N VAL A 66 10.10 24.12 -6.98
CA VAL A 66 10.49 22.86 -7.62
C VAL A 66 9.96 22.84 -9.05
N THR A 67 10.81 23.14 -10.01
CA THR A 67 10.46 23.26 -11.45
C THR A 67 10.23 21.92 -12.18
N GLY A 68 10.37 20.78 -11.50
CA GLY A 68 10.22 19.44 -12.07
C GLY A 68 8.85 18.82 -11.85
N ALA A 69 8.47 17.83 -12.68
CA ALA A 69 7.24 17.06 -12.46
C ALA A 69 7.32 16.25 -11.18
N MET A 70 6.58 16.68 -10.17
CA MET A 70 6.44 16.03 -8.87
C MET A 70 4.99 15.63 -8.65
N ILE A 71 4.79 14.44 -8.09
CA ILE A 71 3.48 14.00 -7.61
C ILE A 71 3.56 13.81 -6.10
N ARG A 72 2.60 14.39 -5.40
CA ARG A 72 2.42 14.21 -3.96
C ARG A 72 1.19 13.36 -3.70
N VAL A 73 1.35 12.41 -2.79
CA VAL A 73 0.26 11.62 -2.19
C VAL A 73 0.27 11.95 -0.69
N ASN A 74 -0.83 12.50 -0.19
CA ASN A 74 -0.95 12.95 1.20
C ASN A 74 -1.41 11.82 2.12
N SER A 75 -1.29 12.03 3.44
CA SER A 75 -1.69 11.07 4.48
C SER A 75 -3.14 10.59 4.32
N ASP A 76 -4.09 11.49 4.00
CA ASP A 76 -5.50 11.13 3.83
C ASP A 76 -5.71 10.20 2.63
N GLU A 77 -4.99 10.44 1.55
CA GLU A 77 -5.01 9.59 0.37
C GLU A 77 -4.36 8.24 0.66
N LEU A 78 -3.22 8.21 1.37
CA LEU A 78 -2.54 6.98 1.75
C LEU A 78 -3.43 6.09 2.63
N ASN A 79 -4.12 6.69 3.60
CA ASN A 79 -4.96 5.98 4.56
C ASN A 79 -6.40 5.75 4.07
N SER A 80 -6.72 6.08 2.82
CA SER A 80 -8.06 5.89 2.24
C SER A 80 -8.47 4.42 2.08
N ARG A 81 -7.50 3.51 2.08
CA ARG A 81 -7.69 2.06 2.14
C ARG A 81 -6.67 1.43 3.09
N PRO A 82 -7.02 0.33 3.78
CA PRO A 82 -6.04 -0.45 4.53
C PRO A 82 -4.93 -0.96 3.60
N ALA A 83 -3.69 -0.86 4.04
CA ALA A 83 -2.53 -1.36 3.32
C ALA A 83 -1.42 -1.69 4.31
N ALA A 84 -0.80 -2.85 4.19
CA ALA A 84 0.25 -3.30 5.09
C ALA A 84 1.52 -2.44 5.02
N ASN A 85 1.75 -1.80 3.86
CA ASN A 85 2.87 -0.90 3.65
C ASN A 85 2.47 0.37 2.86
N ALA A 86 3.32 1.39 2.94
CA ALA A 86 3.08 2.70 2.34
C ALA A 86 2.98 2.67 0.81
N PHE A 87 3.63 1.72 0.15
CA PHE A 87 3.64 1.63 -1.31
C PHE A 87 2.39 0.97 -1.86
N GLU A 88 1.86 -0.03 -1.18
CA GLU A 88 0.53 -0.55 -1.48
C GLU A 88 -0.53 0.55 -1.35
N ALA A 89 -0.42 1.37 -0.29
CA ALA A 89 -1.30 2.51 -0.09
C ALA A 89 -1.23 3.51 -1.25
N MET A 90 -0.05 3.66 -1.89
CA MET A 90 0.20 4.59 -3.00
C MET A 90 -0.19 4.03 -4.37
N GLN A 91 -0.42 2.72 -4.50
CA GLN A 91 -0.73 2.06 -5.77
C GLN A 91 -1.95 2.70 -6.47
N GLY A 92 -1.78 3.07 -7.75
CA GLY A 92 -2.81 3.73 -8.56
C GLY A 92 -3.01 5.23 -8.27
N LYS A 93 -2.34 5.81 -7.26
CA LYS A 93 -2.50 7.23 -6.87
C LYS A 93 -1.42 8.14 -7.46
N ALA A 94 -0.29 7.58 -7.89
CA ALA A 94 0.83 8.33 -8.46
C ALA A 94 0.97 8.04 -9.96
N ALA A 95 0.58 8.97 -10.83
CA ALA A 95 0.70 8.79 -12.28
C ALA A 95 2.16 8.61 -12.71
N GLY A 96 2.45 7.59 -13.55
CA GLY A 96 3.80 7.27 -14.02
C GLY A 96 4.69 6.59 -12.97
N VAL A 97 4.09 6.08 -11.91
CA VAL A 97 4.70 5.16 -10.95
C VAL A 97 3.97 3.83 -11.10
N ASP A 98 4.70 2.81 -11.46
CA ASP A 98 4.23 1.44 -11.55
C ASP A 98 4.60 0.71 -10.28
N ILE A 99 3.59 0.25 -9.56
CA ILE A 99 3.73 -0.47 -8.30
C ILE A 99 3.06 -1.83 -8.47
N VAL A 100 3.86 -2.87 -8.47
CA VAL A 100 3.38 -4.25 -8.45
C VAL A 100 3.51 -4.73 -7.01
N SER A 101 2.39 -4.92 -6.34
CA SER A 101 2.37 -5.46 -4.97
C SER A 101 2.90 -6.89 -4.94
N ASN A 102 3.54 -7.25 -3.85
CA ASN A 102 3.86 -8.65 -3.54
C ASN A 102 2.80 -9.14 -2.54
N GLU A 103 2.16 -10.26 -2.84
CA GLU A 103 1.13 -10.84 -1.97
C GLU A 103 1.74 -11.54 -0.74
N ARG A 104 3.07 -11.64 -0.69
CA ARG A 104 3.76 -12.25 0.44
C ARG A 104 3.84 -11.26 1.60
N PRO A 105 3.36 -11.63 2.81
CA PRO A 105 3.39 -10.76 3.97
C PRO A 105 4.78 -10.18 4.26
N GLY A 106 4.85 -8.86 4.48
CA GLY A 106 6.08 -8.16 4.82
C GLY A 106 7.04 -7.86 3.67
N GLU A 107 6.73 -8.29 2.44
CA GLU A 107 7.53 -7.94 1.27
C GLU A 107 6.96 -6.74 0.52
N ILE A 108 7.85 -5.86 0.08
CA ILE A 108 7.49 -4.78 -0.84
C ILE A 108 7.58 -5.32 -2.26
N GLY A 109 6.58 -5.02 -3.06
CA GLY A 109 6.59 -5.32 -4.47
C GLY A 109 7.61 -4.49 -5.25
N THR A 110 7.57 -4.57 -6.55
CA THR A 110 8.44 -3.81 -7.42
C THR A 110 7.88 -2.42 -7.66
N ILE A 111 8.74 -1.39 -7.57
CA ILE A 111 8.38 0.00 -7.83
C ILE A 111 9.26 0.54 -8.94
N ASN A 112 8.63 1.00 -10.03
CA ASN A 112 9.32 1.63 -11.15
C ASN A 112 8.77 3.04 -11.40
N VAL A 113 9.65 4.01 -11.58
CA VAL A 113 9.28 5.37 -11.95
C VAL A 113 9.54 5.56 -13.44
N ARG A 114 8.48 5.83 -14.23
CA ARG A 114 8.53 5.94 -15.69
C ARG A 114 9.01 4.66 -16.39
N GLY A 115 8.71 3.50 -15.81
CA GLY A 115 8.99 2.18 -16.40
C GLY A 115 10.43 1.69 -16.19
N VAL A 116 10.72 0.55 -16.79
CA VAL A 116 12.03 -0.13 -16.74
C VAL A 116 13.00 0.55 -17.71
N ARG A 117 14.16 0.99 -17.21
CA ARG A 117 15.18 1.67 -17.99
C ARG A 117 16.37 0.80 -18.36
N SER A 118 16.66 -0.19 -17.55
CA SER A 118 17.80 -1.08 -17.72
C SER A 118 17.36 -2.54 -17.64
N LEU A 119 17.91 -3.37 -18.52
CA LEU A 119 17.71 -4.82 -18.52
C LEU A 119 18.66 -5.54 -17.55
N SER A 120 19.79 -4.92 -17.20
CA SER A 120 20.85 -5.55 -16.40
C SER A 120 21.15 -4.84 -15.09
N ALA A 121 20.78 -3.56 -14.95
CA ALA A 121 20.97 -2.79 -13.72
C ALA A 121 19.66 -2.64 -12.97
N SER A 122 19.74 -2.32 -11.67
CA SER A 122 18.57 -2.05 -10.85
C SER A 122 17.76 -0.87 -11.40
N ASN A 123 16.44 -1.03 -11.47
CA ASN A 123 15.48 0.03 -11.82
C ASN A 123 14.82 0.66 -10.60
N THR A 124 15.23 0.26 -9.40
CA THR A 124 14.64 0.74 -8.15
C THR A 124 14.93 2.23 -7.95
N PRO A 125 13.94 3.05 -7.61
CA PRO A 125 14.14 4.45 -7.28
C PRO A 125 14.92 4.62 -5.98
N LEU A 126 15.49 5.81 -5.77
CA LEU A 126 16.11 6.17 -4.50
C LEU A 126 15.02 6.56 -3.50
N TYR A 127 15.06 5.98 -2.30
CA TYR A 127 14.20 6.37 -1.19
C TYR A 127 14.91 7.34 -0.26
N VAL A 128 14.19 8.40 0.12
CA VAL A 128 14.67 9.41 1.06
C VAL A 128 13.60 9.60 2.12
N VAL A 129 13.93 9.31 3.37
CA VAL A 129 13.01 9.45 4.51
C VAL A 129 13.45 10.61 5.37
N ASP A 130 12.59 11.60 5.57
CA ASP A 130 12.87 12.84 6.31
C ASP A 130 14.19 13.50 5.91
N GLY A 131 14.51 13.52 4.61
CA GLY A 131 15.73 14.09 4.05
C GLY A 131 16.96 13.16 4.08
N ILE A 132 16.86 11.97 4.64
CA ILE A 132 17.96 11.00 4.73
C ILE A 132 17.83 9.95 3.63
N PRO A 133 18.75 9.88 2.66
CA PRO A 133 18.72 8.87 1.61
C PRO A 133 19.05 7.48 2.20
N LEU A 134 18.20 6.51 1.92
CA LEU A 134 18.44 5.13 2.36
C LEU A 134 19.56 4.48 1.53
N MET A 135 20.34 3.63 2.18
CA MET A 135 21.44 2.89 1.54
C MET A 135 20.94 1.69 0.73
N SER A 136 19.83 1.12 1.14
CA SER A 136 19.16 -0.01 0.47
C SER A 136 17.65 0.20 0.50
N THR A 137 16.89 -0.63 -0.22
CA THR A 137 15.43 -0.66 -0.17
C THR A 137 14.90 -1.27 1.13
N SER A 138 15.73 -2.07 1.80
CA SER A 138 15.39 -2.62 3.12
C SER A 138 15.31 -1.49 4.15
N GLY A 139 14.21 -1.47 4.88
CA GLY A 139 13.90 -0.45 5.88
C GLY A 139 12.72 0.44 5.52
N ILE A 140 12.38 0.59 4.24
CA ILE A 140 11.17 1.32 3.85
C ILE A 140 9.90 0.51 4.11
N GLU A 141 9.98 -0.82 4.01
CA GLU A 141 8.92 -1.76 4.38
C GLU A 141 8.54 -1.71 5.86
N THR A 142 9.48 -1.24 6.67
CA THR A 142 9.29 -1.18 8.13
C THR A 142 8.56 0.07 8.58
N LEU A 143 8.37 1.07 7.71
CA LEU A 143 7.64 2.28 8.05
C LEU A 143 6.15 2.00 8.19
N ASN A 144 5.57 2.50 9.26
CA ASN A 144 4.12 2.47 9.45
C ASN A 144 3.46 3.51 8.52
N PRO A 145 2.53 3.12 7.61
CA PRO A 145 1.81 4.05 6.75
C PRO A 145 1.09 5.17 7.53
N GLN A 146 0.60 4.86 8.73
CA GLN A 146 -0.08 5.82 9.59
C GLN A 146 0.84 6.93 10.12
N ASP A 147 2.16 6.72 10.11
CA ASP A 147 3.16 7.73 10.51
C ASP A 147 3.65 8.61 9.35
N ILE A 148 3.15 8.38 8.13
CA ILE A 148 3.53 9.14 6.95
C ILE A 148 2.60 10.35 6.78
N GLU A 149 3.18 11.54 6.60
CA GLU A 149 2.47 12.78 6.27
C GLU A 149 2.27 12.90 4.76
N SER A 150 3.31 12.62 3.97
CA SER A 150 3.24 12.64 2.50
C SER A 150 4.33 11.78 1.85
N ILE A 151 4.05 11.33 0.63
CA ILE A 151 5.03 10.75 -0.27
C ILE A 151 5.09 11.60 -1.52
N ASP A 152 6.28 12.12 -1.82
CA ASP A 152 6.55 12.92 -3.02
C ASP A 152 7.43 12.13 -3.99
N VAL A 153 6.98 12.00 -5.24
CA VAL A 153 7.72 11.28 -6.28
C VAL A 153 8.34 12.27 -7.26
N LEU A 154 9.67 12.36 -7.26
CA LEU A 154 10.45 13.16 -8.20
C LEU A 154 10.77 12.32 -9.44
N LYS A 155 10.23 12.71 -10.58
CA LYS A 155 10.32 11.94 -11.82
C LYS A 155 11.30 12.54 -12.84
N ASP A 156 11.54 13.84 -12.76
CA ASP A 156 12.36 14.57 -13.73
C ASP A 156 13.80 14.72 -13.28
N ALA A 157 14.70 14.74 -14.26
CA ALA A 157 16.14 14.89 -14.01
C ALA A 157 16.49 16.18 -13.24
N SER A 158 15.77 17.29 -13.49
CA SER A 158 15.95 18.55 -12.74
C SER A 158 15.65 18.41 -11.26
N ALA A 159 14.56 17.72 -10.91
CA ALA A 159 14.16 17.49 -9.52
C ALA A 159 15.06 16.46 -8.82
N THR A 160 15.63 15.49 -9.56
CA THR A 160 16.49 14.44 -9.00
C THR A 160 17.98 14.80 -9.01
N ALA A 161 18.39 15.91 -9.65
CA ALA A 161 19.80 16.29 -9.84
C ALA A 161 20.59 16.39 -8.54
N ILE A 162 19.98 16.86 -7.44
CA ILE A 162 20.61 16.97 -6.12
C ILE A 162 21.06 15.61 -5.54
N TYR A 163 20.47 14.50 -5.99
CA TYR A 163 20.79 13.14 -5.56
C TYR A 163 21.80 12.46 -6.49
N GLY A 164 22.29 13.18 -7.51
CA GLY A 164 23.29 12.71 -8.48
C GLY A 164 22.83 11.44 -9.21
N SER A 165 23.79 10.53 -9.48
CA SER A 165 23.54 9.27 -10.20
C SER A 165 22.56 8.35 -9.50
N ARG A 166 22.43 8.42 -8.17
CA ARG A 166 21.46 7.62 -7.39
C ARG A 166 20.02 8.00 -7.68
N GLY A 167 19.77 9.24 -8.14
CA GLY A 167 18.45 9.71 -8.54
C GLY A 167 18.03 9.36 -9.97
N ALA A 168 18.87 8.64 -10.73
CA ALA A 168 18.62 8.36 -12.15
C ALA A 168 17.31 7.60 -12.42
N ASN A 169 16.89 6.71 -11.52
CA ASN A 169 15.66 5.94 -11.63
C ASN A 169 14.45 6.63 -10.95
N GLY A 170 14.56 7.92 -10.61
CA GLY A 170 13.58 8.66 -9.82
C GLY A 170 13.92 8.66 -8.33
N VAL A 171 13.26 9.54 -7.59
CA VAL A 171 13.43 9.65 -6.14
C VAL A 171 12.07 9.68 -5.48
N ILE A 172 11.89 8.90 -4.43
CA ILE A 172 10.69 8.86 -3.61
C ILE A 172 11.05 9.47 -2.26
N LEU A 173 10.45 10.64 -1.98
CA LEU A 173 10.62 11.34 -0.73
C LEU A 173 9.48 10.96 0.20
N VAL A 174 9.79 10.42 1.35
CA VAL A 174 8.83 10.10 2.40
C VAL A 174 9.01 11.11 3.53
N THR A 175 7.96 11.90 3.76
CA THR A 175 7.91 12.82 4.90
C THR A 175 7.04 12.21 5.98
N THR A 176 7.59 12.07 7.17
CA THR A 176 6.87 11.48 8.29
C THR A 176 6.18 12.53 9.15
N LYS A 177 5.10 12.15 9.85
CA LYS A 177 4.34 13.04 10.74
C LYS A 177 5.23 13.60 11.84
N GLN A 178 5.06 14.90 12.07
CA GLN A 178 5.76 15.66 13.11
C GLN A 178 4.75 16.33 14.05
N GLY A 179 5.24 16.81 15.18
CA GLY A 179 4.44 17.60 16.09
C GLY A 179 3.95 18.90 15.44
N LYS A 180 2.73 19.29 15.73
CA LYS A 180 2.13 20.56 15.30
C LYS A 180 1.80 21.41 16.54
N ALA A 181 1.97 22.72 16.42
CA ALA A 181 1.53 23.65 17.47
C ALA A 181 0.01 23.54 17.65
N GLY A 182 -0.44 23.51 18.90
CA GLY A 182 -1.85 23.39 19.21
C GLY A 182 -2.13 22.49 20.42
N LYS A 183 -3.42 22.25 20.66
CA LYS A 183 -3.86 21.33 21.73
C LYS A 183 -3.38 19.91 21.44
N MET A 184 -3.05 19.19 22.49
CA MET A 184 -2.72 17.77 22.39
C MET A 184 -3.92 17.01 21.81
N SER A 185 -3.66 16.26 20.74
CA SER A 185 -4.60 15.33 20.11
C SER A 185 -4.09 13.90 20.28
N LEU A 186 -4.99 13.01 20.65
CA LEU A 186 -4.75 11.57 20.72
C LEU A 186 -5.58 10.92 19.62
N ASN A 187 -4.95 10.10 18.79
CA ASN A 187 -5.61 9.41 17.71
C ASN A 187 -5.32 7.91 17.78
N TYR A 188 -6.38 7.11 17.64
CA TYR A 188 -6.29 5.66 17.51
C TYR A 188 -6.89 5.23 16.17
N SER A 189 -6.14 4.42 15.44
CA SER A 189 -6.58 3.76 14.21
C SER A 189 -6.46 2.26 14.38
N GLY A 190 -7.53 1.54 14.09
CA GLY A 190 -7.54 0.08 14.11
C GLY A 190 -8.24 -0.44 12.86
N THR A 191 -7.60 -1.37 12.15
CA THR A 191 -8.16 -2.02 10.95
C THR A 191 -8.05 -3.52 11.07
N MET A 192 -9.02 -4.22 10.49
CA MET A 192 -9.00 -5.66 10.29
C MET A 192 -9.33 -5.93 8.83
N THR A 193 -8.47 -6.68 8.16
CA THR A 193 -8.66 -7.05 6.75
C THR A 193 -8.72 -8.57 6.65
N ILE A 194 -9.64 -9.07 5.85
CA ILE A 194 -9.79 -10.50 5.55
C ILE A 194 -9.52 -10.68 4.06
N GLU A 195 -8.57 -11.54 3.74
CA GLU A 195 -8.10 -11.78 2.38
C GLU A 195 -8.31 -13.24 2.00
N ASN A 196 -8.85 -13.46 0.82
CA ASN A 196 -8.97 -14.79 0.24
C ASN A 196 -8.28 -14.80 -1.12
N LEU A 197 -7.55 -15.88 -1.39
CA LEU A 197 -7.01 -16.09 -2.72
C LEU A 197 -8.18 -16.29 -3.68
N GLN A 198 -8.23 -15.49 -4.73
CA GLN A 198 -9.18 -15.69 -5.80
C GLN A 198 -8.55 -16.66 -6.83
N ASP A 199 -9.12 -17.85 -6.91
CA ASP A 199 -8.71 -18.81 -7.93
C ASP A 199 -9.42 -18.48 -9.24
N TYR A 200 -8.64 -18.12 -10.26
CA TYR A 200 -9.16 -17.87 -11.62
C TYR A 200 -8.91 -19.04 -12.57
N SER A 201 -8.15 -20.04 -12.12
CA SER A 201 -7.73 -21.16 -12.93
C SER A 201 -8.37 -22.44 -12.42
N GLU A 202 -9.43 -22.90 -13.10
CA GLU A 202 -9.91 -24.26 -12.85
C GLU A 202 -8.81 -25.25 -13.24
N MET A 203 -8.32 -25.99 -12.27
CA MET A 203 -7.36 -27.06 -12.49
C MET A 203 -8.10 -28.32 -12.89
N MET A 204 -7.52 -29.09 -13.81
CA MET A 204 -8.05 -30.39 -14.17
C MET A 204 -8.18 -31.29 -12.94
N ASN A 205 -9.32 -31.93 -12.76
CA ASN A 205 -9.43 -33.01 -11.82
C ASN A 205 -8.67 -34.27 -12.32
N SER A 206 -8.52 -35.26 -11.47
CA SER A 206 -7.74 -36.46 -11.83
C SER A 206 -8.26 -37.20 -13.06
N ALA A 207 -9.59 -37.24 -13.23
CA ALA A 207 -10.22 -37.89 -14.38
C ALA A 207 -9.92 -37.15 -15.69
N GLU A 208 -10.09 -35.84 -15.69
CA GLU A 208 -9.79 -34.99 -16.84
C GLU A 208 -8.32 -35.03 -17.22
N TYR A 209 -7.42 -35.00 -16.21
CA TYR A 209 -5.97 -35.13 -16.45
C TYR A 209 -5.61 -36.48 -17.06
N ILE A 210 -6.23 -37.59 -16.60
CA ILE A 210 -5.98 -38.93 -17.13
C ILE A 210 -6.44 -38.99 -18.59
N GLU A 211 -7.63 -38.51 -18.90
CA GLU A 211 -8.15 -38.49 -20.25
C GLU A 211 -7.30 -37.63 -21.17
N TRP A 212 -6.96 -36.39 -20.75
CA TRP A 212 -6.07 -35.52 -21.48
C TRP A 212 -4.72 -36.18 -21.78
N ARG A 213 -4.14 -36.90 -20.81
CA ARG A 213 -2.87 -37.58 -20.99
C ARG A 213 -2.98 -38.77 -21.95
N ARG A 214 -4.08 -39.53 -21.95
CA ARG A 214 -4.36 -40.57 -22.93
C ARG A 214 -4.41 -39.98 -24.36
N TRP A 215 -5.11 -38.88 -24.55
CA TRP A 215 -5.15 -38.15 -25.83
C TRP A 215 -3.75 -37.70 -26.28
N ALA A 216 -2.94 -37.20 -25.39
CA ALA A 216 -1.57 -36.78 -25.69
C ALA A 216 -0.72 -37.94 -26.21
N TYR A 217 -0.84 -39.14 -25.59
CA TYR A 217 -0.13 -40.33 -26.03
C TYR A 217 -0.67 -40.88 -27.34
N TYR A 218 -1.99 -40.87 -27.56
CA TYR A 218 -2.61 -41.25 -28.82
C TYR A 218 -2.08 -40.39 -29.98
N TYR A 219 -2.08 -39.07 -29.83
CA TYR A 219 -1.58 -38.18 -30.90
C TYR A 219 -0.07 -38.35 -31.15
N LYS A 220 0.68 -38.75 -30.16
CA LYS A 220 2.12 -39.05 -30.31
C LYS A 220 2.38 -40.35 -31.06
N GLU A 221 1.68 -41.40 -30.73
CA GLU A 221 1.85 -42.77 -31.27
C GLU A 221 0.50 -43.45 -31.47
N PRO A 222 -0.30 -43.07 -32.55
CA PRO A 222 -1.66 -43.56 -32.73
C PRO A 222 -1.79 -45.10 -32.94
N ASN A 223 -0.70 -45.71 -33.41
CA ASN A 223 -0.69 -47.16 -33.63
C ASN A 223 -0.38 -48.00 -32.37
N LYS A 224 -0.01 -47.31 -31.29
CA LYS A 224 0.42 -47.95 -30.05
C LYS A 224 -0.55 -47.73 -28.90
N TYR A 225 -1.16 -46.59 -28.84
CA TYR A 225 -2.06 -46.22 -27.76
C TYR A 225 -3.50 -46.01 -28.31
N PRO A 226 -4.51 -46.46 -27.57
CA PRO A 226 -5.90 -46.23 -27.95
C PRO A 226 -6.26 -44.72 -27.85
N ARG A 227 -7.40 -44.38 -28.39
CA ARG A 227 -7.96 -43.02 -28.25
C ARG A 227 -8.15 -42.67 -26.79
N GLY A 228 -8.09 -41.39 -26.43
CA GLY A 228 -8.22 -40.94 -25.05
C GLY A 228 -9.57 -41.31 -24.41
N ASP A 229 -10.62 -41.33 -25.23
CA ASP A 229 -11.99 -41.73 -24.85
C ASP A 229 -12.24 -43.25 -24.86
N GLU A 230 -11.26 -44.04 -25.27
CA GLU A 230 -11.31 -45.51 -25.28
C GLU A 230 -10.27 -46.06 -24.26
N PRO A 231 -10.60 -46.05 -22.95
CA PRO A 231 -9.67 -46.42 -21.90
C PRO A 231 -9.27 -47.92 -21.98
N ASP A 232 -7.97 -48.20 -21.85
CA ASP A 232 -7.40 -49.54 -21.76
C ASP A 232 -6.44 -49.59 -20.59
N LYS A 233 -6.59 -50.62 -19.71
CA LYS A 233 -5.83 -50.73 -18.46
C LYS A 233 -4.32 -50.92 -18.68
N ASP A 234 -3.96 -51.70 -19.68
CA ASP A 234 -2.54 -52.00 -19.95
C ASP A 234 -1.85 -50.74 -20.57
N SER A 235 -2.55 -50.04 -21.40
CA SER A 235 -2.11 -48.75 -21.94
C SER A 235 -1.96 -47.69 -20.83
N ASP A 236 -2.91 -47.61 -19.94
CA ASP A 236 -2.83 -46.70 -18.78
C ASP A 236 -1.61 -47.03 -17.89
N TYR A 237 -1.36 -48.30 -17.64
CA TYR A 237 -0.18 -48.70 -16.87
C TYR A 237 1.11 -48.22 -17.49
N LEU A 238 1.21 -48.23 -18.84
CA LEU A 238 2.36 -47.72 -19.57
C LEU A 238 2.44 -46.18 -19.59
N ILE A 239 1.29 -45.52 -19.86
CA ILE A 239 1.17 -44.08 -19.93
C ILE A 239 1.55 -43.40 -18.60
N PHE A 240 1.12 -43.98 -17.51
CA PHE A 240 1.36 -43.47 -16.17
C PHE A 240 2.55 -44.10 -15.46
N ASN A 241 3.36 -44.88 -16.23
CA ASN A 241 4.64 -45.39 -15.77
C ASN A 241 4.52 -46.23 -14.48
N GLY A 242 3.46 -47.07 -14.40
CA GLY A 242 3.12 -47.82 -13.20
C GLY A 242 4.24 -48.71 -12.66
N ALA A 243 5.16 -49.12 -13.53
CA ALA A 243 6.36 -49.88 -13.10
C ALA A 243 7.35 -49.04 -12.28
N LYS A 244 7.42 -47.72 -12.50
CA LYS A 244 8.36 -46.80 -11.84
C LYS A 244 7.70 -45.93 -10.77
N ASP A 245 6.39 -45.67 -10.90
CA ASP A 245 5.61 -44.91 -9.94
C ASP A 245 4.38 -45.72 -9.47
N PRO A 246 4.59 -46.68 -8.57
CA PRO A 246 3.51 -47.52 -8.09
C PRO A 246 2.48 -46.75 -7.24
N TYR A 247 2.85 -45.60 -6.63
CA TYR A 247 1.91 -44.83 -5.84
C TYR A 247 0.91 -44.09 -6.73
N ALA A 248 1.38 -43.46 -7.82
CA ALA A 248 0.49 -42.84 -8.80
C ALA A 248 -0.42 -43.87 -9.45
N TRP A 249 0.14 -45.04 -9.84
CA TRP A 249 -0.64 -46.12 -10.41
C TRP A 249 -1.73 -46.64 -9.47
N MET A 250 -1.42 -46.85 -8.19
CA MET A 250 -2.37 -47.31 -7.17
C MET A 250 -3.64 -46.43 -7.11
N ASN A 251 -3.51 -45.12 -7.32
CA ASN A 251 -4.65 -44.22 -7.37
C ASN A 251 -5.43 -44.35 -8.68
N ILE A 252 -4.76 -44.51 -9.81
CA ILE A 252 -5.39 -44.70 -11.13
C ILE A 252 -6.08 -46.04 -11.20
N GLU A 253 -5.48 -47.10 -10.63
CA GLU A 253 -6.03 -48.43 -10.59
C GLU A 253 -7.37 -48.53 -9.86
N LYS A 254 -7.66 -47.61 -8.94
CA LYS A 254 -8.99 -47.53 -8.31
C LYS A 254 -10.11 -47.26 -9.35
N GLY A 255 -9.79 -46.57 -10.43
CA GLY A 255 -10.71 -46.36 -11.57
C GLY A 255 -11.01 -47.65 -12.33
N TRP A 256 -10.16 -48.71 -12.20
CA TRP A 256 -10.31 -50.01 -12.84
C TRP A 256 -10.85 -51.12 -11.92
N ALA A 257 -11.17 -50.79 -10.65
CA ALA A 257 -11.57 -51.77 -9.63
C ALA A 257 -12.84 -52.58 -10.02
N GLY A 258 -13.71 -52.02 -10.82
CA GLY A 258 -14.93 -52.68 -11.30
C GLY A 258 -14.77 -53.44 -12.62
N GLY A 259 -13.57 -53.61 -13.16
CA GLY A 259 -13.31 -54.28 -14.44
C GLY A 259 -13.54 -53.39 -15.68
N SER A 260 -14.16 -52.27 -15.53
CA SER A 260 -14.30 -51.20 -16.54
C SER A 260 -13.85 -49.87 -15.94
N TRP A 261 -13.42 -48.94 -16.81
CA TRP A 261 -12.98 -47.62 -16.36
C TRP A 261 -14.12 -46.84 -15.70
N ASN A 262 -13.87 -46.37 -14.50
CA ASN A 262 -14.72 -45.45 -13.75
C ASN A 262 -13.91 -44.22 -13.27
N ALA A 263 -14.03 -43.12 -13.98
CA ALA A 263 -13.30 -41.92 -13.68
C ALA A 263 -13.59 -41.33 -12.27
N SER A 264 -14.84 -41.49 -11.77
CA SER A 264 -15.25 -40.98 -10.45
C SER A 264 -14.63 -41.75 -9.28
N ALA A 265 -14.06 -42.93 -9.52
CA ALA A 265 -13.36 -43.73 -8.48
C ALA A 265 -11.90 -43.30 -8.26
N VAL A 266 -11.36 -42.44 -9.15
CA VAL A 266 -10.00 -41.93 -9.01
C VAL A 266 -10.03 -40.71 -8.06
N PRO A 267 -9.27 -40.73 -6.95
CA PRO A 267 -9.25 -39.64 -6.01
C PRO A 267 -8.62 -38.37 -6.64
N THR A 268 -9.22 -37.26 -6.43
CA THR A 268 -8.65 -35.94 -6.79
C THR A 268 -8.20 -35.25 -5.51
N THR A 269 -6.99 -34.72 -5.51
CA THR A 269 -6.48 -33.89 -4.43
C THR A 269 -6.48 -32.44 -4.88
N ASP A 270 -7.19 -31.59 -4.15
CA ASP A 270 -7.10 -30.17 -4.32
C ASP A 270 -5.85 -29.62 -3.60
N TRP A 271 -4.79 -29.46 -4.37
CA TRP A 271 -3.52 -28.97 -3.85
C TRP A 271 -3.59 -27.48 -3.48
N ALA A 272 -4.44 -26.71 -4.17
CA ALA A 272 -4.63 -25.30 -3.86
C ALA A 272 -5.23 -25.13 -2.45
N ASP A 273 -6.32 -25.86 -2.15
CA ASP A 273 -6.95 -25.83 -0.83
C ASP A 273 -6.04 -26.33 0.29
N MET A 274 -5.15 -27.28 -0.03
CA MET A 274 -4.19 -27.78 0.96
C MET A 274 -3.16 -26.74 1.39
N VAL A 275 -2.76 -25.81 0.51
CA VAL A 275 -1.70 -24.85 0.77
C VAL A 275 -2.21 -23.43 1.02
N THR A 276 -3.48 -23.15 0.70
CA THR A 276 -4.09 -21.84 0.91
C THR A 276 -4.94 -21.79 2.18
N GLN A 277 -5.17 -20.59 2.64
CA GLN A 277 -6.04 -20.25 3.77
C GLN A 277 -6.62 -18.86 3.60
N THR A 278 -7.61 -18.51 4.40
CA THR A 278 -8.05 -17.13 4.55
C THR A 278 -6.99 -16.36 5.32
N GLY A 279 -6.41 -15.34 4.72
CA GLY A 279 -5.49 -14.42 5.37
C GLY A 279 -6.23 -13.41 6.24
N VAL A 280 -5.65 -13.06 7.38
CA VAL A 280 -6.21 -12.06 8.30
C VAL A 280 -5.12 -11.09 8.69
N THR A 281 -5.38 -9.79 8.48
CA THR A 281 -4.49 -8.72 8.88
C THR A 281 -5.12 -7.89 9.97
N HIS A 282 -4.41 -7.68 11.08
CA HIS A 282 -4.77 -6.76 12.15
C HIS A 282 -3.74 -5.64 12.23
N GLU A 283 -4.20 -4.39 12.18
CA GLU A 283 -3.34 -3.23 12.35
C GLU A 283 -3.92 -2.30 13.41
N HIS A 284 -3.09 -1.87 14.35
CA HIS A 284 -3.45 -0.95 15.41
C HIS A 284 -2.37 0.11 15.56
N THR A 285 -2.74 1.38 15.49
CA THR A 285 -1.83 2.50 15.69
C THR A 285 -2.43 3.50 16.68
N LEU A 286 -1.67 3.84 17.70
CA LEU A 286 -1.99 4.90 18.65
C LEU A 286 -0.97 6.02 18.46
N SER A 287 -1.44 7.24 18.25
CA SER A 287 -0.56 8.40 18.08
C SER A 287 -1.03 9.59 18.92
N ALA A 288 -0.07 10.39 19.36
CA ALA A 288 -0.29 11.64 20.06
C ALA A 288 0.50 12.77 19.40
N SER A 289 -0.13 13.92 19.20
CA SER A 289 0.51 15.11 18.62
C SER A 289 0.06 16.34 19.39
N GLY A 290 0.96 17.30 19.57
CA GLY A 290 0.62 18.57 20.20
C GLY A 290 1.86 19.40 20.52
N GLY A 291 1.62 20.61 21.04
CA GLY A 291 2.73 21.45 21.43
C GLY A 291 2.38 22.94 21.41
N THR A 292 3.40 23.73 21.60
CA THR A 292 3.37 25.18 21.50
C THR A 292 4.22 25.63 20.31
N ASP A 293 4.26 26.93 20.04
CA ASP A 293 5.15 27.49 18.99
C ASP A 293 6.65 27.22 19.27
N LYS A 294 7.00 26.88 20.50
CA LYS A 294 8.39 26.64 20.92
C LYS A 294 8.73 25.16 21.08
N VAL A 295 7.76 24.31 21.31
CA VAL A 295 7.96 22.87 21.57
C VAL A 295 6.81 22.13 20.90
N GLN A 296 7.12 21.28 19.95
CA GLN A 296 6.16 20.46 19.24
C GLN A 296 6.59 19.01 19.28
N GLY A 297 5.66 18.13 19.62
CA GLY A 297 5.92 16.71 19.76
C GLY A 297 4.91 15.85 19.02
N TYR A 298 5.42 14.76 18.45
CA TYR A 298 4.64 13.66 17.91
C TYR A 298 5.20 12.35 18.47
N ALA A 299 4.33 11.46 18.87
CA ALA A 299 4.71 10.10 19.25
C ALA A 299 3.67 9.12 18.73
N SER A 300 4.09 7.95 18.30
CA SER A 300 3.20 6.86 17.89
C SER A 300 3.76 5.51 18.31
N ILE A 301 2.86 4.56 18.51
CA ILE A 301 3.13 3.13 18.62
C ILE A 301 2.19 2.40 17.67
N GLY A 302 2.71 1.39 16.96
CA GLY A 302 1.95 0.62 16.00
C GLY A 302 2.21 -0.88 16.15
N TYR A 303 1.19 -1.66 15.89
CA TYR A 303 1.23 -3.12 15.81
C TYR A 303 0.55 -3.54 14.52
N LEU A 304 1.20 -4.42 13.77
CA LEU A 304 0.67 -5.09 12.59
C LEU A 304 0.91 -6.58 12.75
N ASP A 305 -0.13 -7.36 12.49
CA ASP A 305 -0.07 -8.81 12.35
C ASP A 305 -0.79 -9.20 11.07
N ASN A 306 -0.06 -9.78 10.13
CA ASN A 306 -0.54 -10.15 8.80
C ASN A 306 -0.30 -11.63 8.58
N GLU A 307 -1.37 -12.42 8.59
CA GLU A 307 -1.36 -13.80 8.12
C GLU A 307 -1.66 -13.83 6.62
N GLY A 308 -0.76 -14.44 5.85
CA GLY A 308 -0.91 -14.56 4.39
C GLY A 308 -1.96 -15.57 3.96
N THR A 309 -2.36 -15.49 2.69
CA THR A 309 -3.27 -16.44 2.05
C THR A 309 -2.64 -17.81 1.78
N VAL A 310 -1.32 -17.93 1.93
CA VAL A 310 -0.60 -19.21 1.87
C VAL A 310 -0.23 -19.64 3.29
N LYS A 311 -0.54 -20.88 3.65
CA LYS A 311 -0.27 -21.43 5.00
C LYS A 311 1.21 -21.32 5.38
N GLY A 312 1.46 -20.87 6.61
CA GLY A 312 2.81 -20.71 7.15
C GLY A 312 3.51 -19.41 6.74
N GLN A 313 2.85 -18.51 6.01
CA GLN A 313 3.35 -17.18 5.73
C GLN A 313 2.71 -16.17 6.68
N SER A 314 3.54 -15.42 7.39
CA SER A 314 3.08 -14.35 8.28
C SER A 314 4.12 -13.24 8.42
N TYR A 315 3.66 -12.07 8.81
CA TYR A 315 4.49 -10.92 9.11
C TYR A 315 3.92 -10.15 10.29
N THR A 316 4.71 -10.04 11.35
CA THR A 316 4.35 -9.25 12.53
C THR A 316 5.31 -8.07 12.65
N ARG A 317 4.78 -6.86 12.91
CA ARG A 317 5.57 -5.63 13.02
C ARG A 317 5.13 -4.80 14.21
N TYR A 318 6.10 -4.40 15.02
CA TYR A 318 5.97 -3.41 16.08
C TYR A 318 6.72 -2.16 15.69
N THR A 319 6.07 -1.01 15.75
CA THR A 319 6.68 0.28 15.42
C THR A 319 6.56 1.24 16.59
N ALA A 320 7.57 2.08 16.77
CA ALA A 320 7.53 3.20 17.69
C ALA A 320 8.22 4.41 17.05
N LYS A 321 7.58 5.57 17.12
CA LYS A 321 8.13 6.81 16.59
C LYS A 321 8.00 7.92 17.62
N VAL A 322 9.04 8.74 17.70
CA VAL A 322 9.06 9.98 18.47
C VAL A 322 9.68 11.07 17.63
N SER A 323 8.99 12.18 17.45
CA SER A 323 9.48 13.40 16.81
C SER A 323 9.30 14.57 17.75
N LEU A 324 10.36 15.32 18.01
CA LEU A 324 10.37 16.47 18.88
C LEU A 324 11.06 17.63 18.19
N ASN A 325 10.37 18.76 18.03
CA ASN A 325 10.89 20.00 17.51
C ASN A 325 10.92 21.04 18.61
N LEU A 326 12.07 21.66 18.83
CA LEU A 326 12.33 22.67 19.85
C LEU A 326 12.82 23.96 19.18
N ASP A 327 12.06 25.02 19.28
CA ASP A 327 12.35 26.37 18.79
C ASP A 327 12.42 27.38 19.96
N PRO A 328 13.34 27.20 20.94
CA PRO A 328 13.37 28.02 22.17
C PRO A 328 13.66 29.49 21.87
N THR A 329 14.42 29.77 20.80
CA THR A 329 14.76 31.12 20.36
C THR A 329 14.76 31.22 18.84
N LYS A 330 14.69 32.45 18.29
CA LYS A 330 14.70 32.66 16.83
C LYS A 330 15.97 32.19 16.11
N TRP A 331 17.07 32.10 16.83
CA TRP A 331 18.39 31.70 16.29
C TRP A 331 18.78 30.26 16.59
N PHE A 332 18.04 29.55 17.45
CA PHE A 332 18.34 28.17 17.83
C PHE A 332 17.12 27.30 17.65
N LYS A 333 17.26 26.29 16.79
CA LYS A 333 16.26 25.25 16.52
C LYS A 333 16.91 23.90 16.68
N MET A 334 16.20 22.95 17.29
CA MET A 334 16.66 21.58 17.45
C MET A 334 15.52 20.63 17.09
N GLY A 335 15.80 19.63 16.28
CA GLY A 335 14.87 18.54 15.94
C GLY A 335 15.45 17.20 16.36
N LEU A 336 14.60 16.33 16.87
CA LEU A 336 14.88 14.92 17.13
C LEU A 336 13.81 14.09 16.44
N ASN A 337 14.22 13.13 15.62
CA ASN A 337 13.31 12.18 14.99
C ASN A 337 13.91 10.78 15.19
N VAL A 338 13.16 9.91 15.89
CA VAL A 338 13.57 8.54 16.20
C VAL A 338 12.44 7.62 15.74
N ASN A 339 12.80 6.66 14.89
CA ASN A 339 11.92 5.58 14.47
C ASN A 339 12.56 4.26 14.87
N GLY A 340 11.81 3.40 15.55
CA GLY A 340 12.20 2.05 15.90
C GLY A 340 11.20 1.05 15.35
N THR A 341 11.68 -0.03 14.74
CA THR A 341 10.85 -1.11 14.24
C THR A 341 11.45 -2.45 14.62
N LEU A 342 10.60 -3.33 15.10
CA LEU A 342 10.90 -4.75 15.28
C LEU A 342 9.92 -5.54 14.41
N SER A 343 10.44 -6.38 13.53
CA SER A 343 9.60 -7.22 12.67
C SER A 343 10.07 -8.66 12.64
N GLU A 344 9.10 -9.56 12.51
CA GLU A 344 9.31 -10.98 12.34
C GLU A 344 8.54 -11.42 11.09
N GLN A 345 9.20 -12.16 10.20
CA GLN A 345 8.62 -12.64 8.96
C GLN A 345 8.82 -14.15 8.84
N GLN A 346 7.74 -14.86 8.53
CA GLN A 346 7.75 -16.28 8.23
C GLN A 346 7.44 -16.47 6.75
N TYR A 347 8.32 -17.17 6.05
CA TYR A 347 8.23 -17.34 4.59
C TYR A 347 7.41 -18.56 4.16
N GLY A 348 6.88 -19.32 5.11
CA GLY A 348 6.29 -20.62 4.85
C GLY A 348 7.35 -21.72 4.72
N SER A 349 6.93 -22.98 4.63
CA SER A 349 7.87 -24.06 4.36
C SER A 349 8.34 -23.92 2.90
N SER A 350 9.64 -23.73 2.70
CA SER A 350 10.27 -24.02 1.42
C SER A 350 10.18 -25.54 1.20
N ALA A 351 9.29 -25.95 0.28
CA ALA A 351 9.23 -27.33 -0.17
C ALA A 351 10.51 -27.71 -0.95
#